data_8cb093a1ddc3733c3edecbeef252082a
#
_entry.id   8cb093a1ddc3733c3edecbeef252082a
#
_cell.length_a   1.000
_cell.length_b   1.000
_cell.length_c   1.000
_cell.angle_alpha   90.00
_cell.angle_beta   90.00
_cell.angle_gamma   90.00
#
_symmetry.space_group_name_H-M   'P 1'
#
loop_
_entity.id
_entity.type
_entity.pdbx_description
1 polymer ?
#
loop_
_entity_poly.entity_id
_entity_poly.type
_entity_poly.pdbx_seq_one_letter_code
_entity_poly.pdbx_strand_id
1 'polypeptide(L)'
;IPHGTAVEITKFSERDDGIIDIDATIYCEKQSHKGIIIGKHGAMLKRISSLARRDIEKFMGAKVYMETWVKVKENWRDNVNFIRARGYDEQ
;
A
#
# COMPACT_ATOMS: atom_id res chain seq x y z
N ILE A 1 9.00 5.03 9.09
CA ILE A 1 8.56 5.22 7.69
C ILE A 1 8.72 6.69 7.33
N PRO A 2 9.35 6.99 6.17
CA PRO A 2 9.55 8.37 5.77
C PRO A 2 8.24 9.12 5.55
N HIS A 3 8.27 10.43 5.78
CA HIS A 3 7.17 11.30 5.39
C HIS A 3 6.97 11.27 3.87
N GLY A 4 5.75 11.44 3.43
CA GLY A 4 5.45 11.42 2.01
C GLY A 4 5.22 10.03 1.45
N THR A 5 4.89 9.05 2.31
CA THR A 5 4.45 7.74 1.83
C THR A 5 2.93 7.71 1.75
N ALA A 6 2.43 6.95 0.79
CA ALA A 6 1.00 6.69 0.64
C ALA A 6 0.80 5.23 0.25
N VAL A 7 -0.36 4.69 0.57
CA VAL A 7 -0.71 3.30 0.24
C VAL A 7 -1.97 3.30 -0.60
N GLU A 8 -1.92 2.56 -1.69
CA GLU A 8 -3.08 2.35 -2.55
C GLU A 8 -3.42 0.88 -2.61
N ILE A 9 -4.66 0.53 -2.36
CA ILE A 9 -5.16 -0.82 -2.52
C ILE A 9 -5.61 -0.96 -3.98
N THR A 10 -4.90 -1.78 -4.74
CA THR A 10 -5.15 -1.95 -6.17
C THR A 10 -5.98 -3.18 -6.49
N LYS A 11 -6.12 -4.08 -5.52
CA LYS A 11 -6.98 -5.24 -5.64
C LYS A 11 -7.54 -5.60 -4.27
N PHE A 12 -8.82 -5.90 -4.23
CA PHE A 12 -9.48 -6.43 -3.03
C PHE A 12 -10.55 -7.40 -3.53
N SER A 13 -10.33 -8.68 -3.35
CA SER A 13 -11.20 -9.70 -3.93
C SER A 13 -11.36 -10.87 -2.97
N GLU A 14 -12.57 -11.31 -2.76
CA GLU A 14 -12.87 -12.50 -1.95
C GLU A 14 -12.95 -13.72 -2.85
N ARG A 15 -12.16 -14.74 -2.51
CA ARG A 15 -12.22 -16.03 -3.22
C ARG A 15 -13.43 -16.83 -2.76
N ASP A 16 -13.80 -17.85 -3.55
CA ASP A 16 -14.91 -18.75 -3.21
C ASP A 16 -14.69 -19.48 -1.88
N ASP A 17 -13.43 -19.72 -1.51
CA ASP A 17 -13.08 -20.36 -0.25
C ASP A 17 -13.04 -19.39 0.96
N GLY A 18 -13.39 -18.15 0.74
CA GLY A 18 -13.42 -17.12 1.79
C GLY A 18 -12.11 -16.40 2.02
N ILE A 19 -11.03 -16.80 1.35
CA ILE A 19 -9.74 -16.09 1.43
C ILE A 19 -9.86 -14.76 0.69
N ILE A 20 -9.32 -13.70 1.27
CA ILE A 20 -9.34 -12.37 0.67
C ILE A 20 -7.99 -12.09 0.05
N ASP A 21 -7.97 -11.77 -1.26
CA ASP A 21 -6.78 -11.34 -1.96
C ASP A 21 -6.69 -9.82 -1.93
N ILE A 22 -5.55 -9.29 -1.48
CA ILE A 22 -5.30 -7.86 -1.42
C ILE A 22 -3.97 -7.57 -2.10
N ASP A 23 -3.97 -6.60 -3.01
CA ASP A 23 -2.76 -6.03 -3.59
C ASP A 23 -2.65 -4.59 -3.10
N ALA A 24 -1.49 -4.24 -2.58
CA ALA A 24 -1.22 -2.91 -2.07
C ALA A 24 0.06 -2.35 -2.68
N THR A 25 0.03 -1.10 -3.08
CA THR A 25 1.21 -0.41 -3.56
C THR A 25 1.55 0.72 -2.60
N ILE A 26 2.79 0.74 -2.16
CA ILE A 26 3.31 1.80 -1.30
C ILE A 26 4.07 2.78 -2.19
N TYR A 27 3.65 4.04 -2.18
CA TYR A 27 4.31 5.09 -2.94
C TYR A 27 5.22 5.90 -2.03
N CYS A 28 6.40 6.23 -2.53
CA CYS A 28 7.32 7.12 -1.84
C CYS A 28 7.91 8.12 -2.84
N GLU A 29 8.46 9.22 -2.32
CA GLU A 29 8.90 10.32 -3.17
C GLU A 29 10.30 10.13 -3.74
N LYS A 30 11.16 9.37 -3.05
CA LYS A 30 12.57 9.24 -3.40
C LYS A 30 13.01 7.78 -3.39
N GLN A 31 14.01 7.49 -4.22
CA GLN A 31 14.61 6.16 -4.26
C GLN A 31 15.21 5.75 -2.92
N SER A 32 15.78 6.71 -2.19
CA SER A 32 16.31 6.45 -0.84
C SER A 32 15.21 6.00 0.13
N HIS A 33 14.02 6.56 0.00
CA HIS A 33 12.87 6.16 0.82
C HIS A 33 12.42 4.74 0.49
N LYS A 34 12.45 4.38 -0.79
CA LYS A 34 12.14 3.02 -1.23
C LYS A 34 13.06 2.01 -0.58
N GLY A 35 14.37 2.31 -0.55
CA GLY A 35 15.34 1.44 0.11
C GLY A 35 15.07 1.24 1.59
N ILE A 36 14.65 2.29 2.30
CA ILE A 36 14.30 2.23 3.72
C ILE A 36 13.07 1.34 3.92
N ILE A 37 12.04 1.52 3.08
CA ILE A 37 10.79 0.77 3.20
C ILE A 37 11.00 -0.72 2.93
N ILE A 38 11.80 -1.05 1.91
CA ILE A 38 12.11 -2.44 1.58
C ILE A 38 13.01 -3.06 2.64
N GLY A 39 14.02 -2.29 3.06
CA GLY A 39 15.00 -2.74 4.05
C GLY A 39 15.97 -3.77 3.49
N LYS A 40 16.88 -4.21 4.34
CA LYS A 40 17.90 -5.17 3.97
C LYS A 40 17.24 -6.51 3.62
N HIS A 41 17.50 -6.98 2.39
CA HIS A 41 16.93 -8.23 1.88
C HIS A 41 15.40 -8.28 1.93
N GLY A 42 14.74 -7.11 1.88
CA GLY A 42 13.29 -7.03 1.91
C GLY A 42 12.66 -7.24 3.30
N ALA A 43 13.47 -7.30 4.35
CA ALA A 43 12.98 -7.64 5.70
C ALA A 43 11.98 -6.64 6.26
N MET A 44 12.20 -5.34 6.01
CA MET A 44 11.31 -4.31 6.52
C MET A 44 9.94 -4.39 5.83
N LEU A 45 9.92 -4.54 4.52
CA LEU A 45 8.68 -4.66 3.76
C LEU A 45 7.90 -5.91 4.18
N LYS A 46 8.60 -7.03 4.37
CA LYS A 46 7.98 -8.27 4.84
C LYS A 46 7.33 -8.07 6.21
N ARG A 47 8.00 -7.36 7.10
CA ARG A 47 7.47 -7.07 8.44
C ARG A 47 6.23 -6.18 8.36
N ILE A 48 6.30 -5.10 7.59
CA ILE A 48 5.17 -4.18 7.39
C ILE A 48 3.97 -4.94 6.83
N SER A 49 4.19 -5.73 5.79
CA SER A 49 3.12 -6.50 5.14
C SER A 49 2.50 -7.53 6.08
N SER A 50 3.32 -8.22 6.86
CA SER A 50 2.83 -9.23 7.81
C SER A 50 1.97 -8.60 8.91
N LEU A 51 2.39 -7.46 9.44
CA LEU A 51 1.63 -6.76 10.48
C LEU A 51 0.30 -6.25 9.94
N ALA A 52 0.31 -5.64 8.75
CA ALA A 52 -0.90 -5.16 8.11
C ALA A 52 -1.86 -6.32 7.81
N ARG A 53 -1.35 -7.42 7.27
CA ARG A 53 -2.14 -8.61 6.97
C ARG A 53 -2.84 -9.14 8.22
N ARG A 54 -2.12 -9.26 9.33
CA ARG A 54 -2.68 -9.75 10.58
C ARG A 54 -3.80 -8.85 11.10
N ASP A 55 -3.60 -7.54 11.01
CA ASP A 55 -4.62 -6.58 11.45
C ASP A 55 -5.86 -6.67 10.57
N ILE A 56 -5.69 -6.82 9.28
CA ILE A 56 -6.81 -6.97 8.34
C ILE A 56 -7.54 -8.28 8.58
N GLU A 57 -6.81 -9.37 8.81
CA GLU A 57 -7.42 -10.66 9.13
C GLU A 57 -8.28 -10.59 10.38
N LYS A 58 -7.80 -9.90 11.41
CA LYS A 58 -8.57 -9.69 12.64
C LYS A 58 -9.83 -8.90 12.38
N PHE A 59 -9.71 -7.82 11.61
CA PHE A 59 -10.82 -6.93 11.30
C PHE A 59 -11.88 -7.63 10.45
N MET A 60 -11.45 -8.37 9.44
CA MET A 60 -12.33 -9.01 8.47
C MET A 60 -12.85 -10.36 8.93
N GLY A 61 -12.21 -10.98 9.93
CA GLY A 61 -12.55 -12.33 10.35
C GLY A 61 -12.32 -13.37 9.28
N ALA A 62 -11.31 -13.16 8.41
CA ALA A 62 -11.01 -14.03 7.29
C ALA A 62 -9.52 -14.08 7.06
N LYS A 63 -9.07 -15.15 6.39
CA LYS A 63 -7.67 -15.28 5.99
C LYS A 63 -7.38 -14.34 4.83
N VAL A 64 -6.24 -13.66 4.87
CA VAL A 64 -5.84 -12.68 3.86
C VAL A 64 -4.54 -13.12 3.20
N TYR A 65 -4.53 -13.08 1.88
CA TYR A 65 -3.33 -13.20 1.06
C TYR A 65 -3.01 -11.81 0.51
N MET A 66 -1.87 -11.27 0.91
CA MET A 66 -1.50 -9.89 0.58
C MET A 66 -0.18 -9.85 -0.19
N GLU A 67 -0.20 -9.13 -1.30
CA GLU A 67 1.02 -8.80 -2.04
C GLU A 67 1.23 -7.29 -1.97
N THR A 68 2.49 -6.89 -1.78
CA THR A 68 2.85 -5.50 -1.64
C THR A 68 3.97 -5.13 -2.61
N TRP A 69 3.88 -3.92 -3.14
CA TRP A 69 4.89 -3.33 -4.01
C TRP A 69 5.27 -1.97 -3.48
N VAL A 70 6.50 -1.55 -3.76
CA VAL A 70 6.96 -0.21 -3.42
C VAL A 70 7.35 0.48 -4.71
N LYS A 71 6.78 1.64 -4.97
CA LYS A 71 7.07 2.44 -6.16
C LYS A 71 7.50 3.84 -5.78
N VAL A 72 8.48 4.35 -6.51
CA VAL A 72 8.90 5.74 -6.37
C VAL A 72 8.08 6.57 -7.35
N LYS A 73 7.46 7.61 -6.84
CA LYS A 73 6.70 8.55 -7.67
C LYS A 73 7.04 9.95 -7.20
N GLU A 74 7.91 10.61 -7.94
CA GLU A 74 8.32 11.97 -7.62
C GLU A 74 7.12 12.91 -7.66
N ASN A 75 7.07 13.81 -6.67
CA ASN A 75 6.01 14.82 -6.57
C ASN A 75 4.60 14.22 -6.49
N TRP A 76 4.46 13.01 -5.94
CA TRP A 76 3.15 12.37 -5.85
C TRP A 76 2.15 13.18 -5.03
N ARG A 77 2.61 13.98 -4.09
CA ARG A 77 1.74 14.87 -3.31
C ARG A 77 1.02 15.88 -4.20
N ASP A 78 1.74 16.46 -5.15
CA ASP A 78 1.17 17.39 -6.10
C ASP A 78 0.16 16.66 -7.00
N ASN A 79 0.49 15.45 -7.41
CA ASN A 79 -0.41 14.63 -8.22
C ASN A 79 -1.68 14.26 -7.44
N VAL A 80 -1.56 13.91 -6.17
CA VAL A 80 -2.70 13.58 -5.32
C VAL A 80 -3.59 14.80 -5.14
N ASN A 81 -3.01 15.97 -4.88
CA ASN A 81 -3.75 17.20 -4.74
C ASN A 81 -4.50 17.56 -6.03
N PHE A 82 -3.87 17.39 -7.17
CA PHE A 82 -4.48 17.61 -8.47
C PHE A 82 -5.67 16.69 -8.70
N ILE A 83 -5.53 15.41 -8.42
CA ILE A 83 -6.62 14.44 -8.55
C ILE A 83 -7.76 14.79 -7.62
N ARG A 84 -7.44 15.17 -6.39
CA ARG A 84 -8.43 15.53 -5.38
C ARG A 84 -9.24 16.77 -5.81
N ALA A 85 -8.56 17.78 -6.35
CA ALA A 85 -9.20 18.98 -6.86
C ALA A 85 -10.16 18.66 -8.02
N ARG A 86 -9.73 17.81 -8.94
CA ARG A 86 -10.56 17.37 -10.05
C ARG A 86 -11.76 16.56 -9.58
N GLY A 87 -11.56 15.70 -8.60
CA GLY A 87 -12.65 14.94 -8.00
C GLY A 87 -13.72 15.83 -7.39
N TYR A 88 -13.32 16.91 -6.74
CA TYR A 88 -14.26 17.90 -6.22
C TYR A 88 -15.04 18.58 -7.32
N ASP A 89 -14.37 18.95 -8.40
CA ASP A 89 -15.01 19.64 -9.52
C ASP A 89 -16.02 18.75 -10.24
N GLU A 90 -15.80 17.45 -10.23
CA GLU A 90 -16.67 16.46 -10.88
C GLU A 90 -17.89 16.09 -10.02
N GLN A 91 -17.85 16.39 -8.74
CA GLN A 91 -18.95 16.12 -7.82
C GLN A 91 -19.96 17.28 -7.79
#